data_e8cd04938dcac301860ccb937fc6478f
#
_entry.id   e8cd04938dcac301860ccb937fc6478f
#
_cell.length_a   1.000
_cell.length_b   1.000
_cell.length_c   1.000
_cell.angle_alpha   90.00
_cell.angle_beta   90.00
_cell.angle_gamma   90.00
#
_symmetry.space_group_name_H-M   'P 1'
#
loop_
_entity.id
_entity.type
_entity.pdbx_description
1 polymer ?
#
loop_
_entity_poly.entity_id
_entity_poly.type
_entity_poly.pdbx_seq_one_letter_code
_entity_poly.pdbx_strand_id
1 'polypeptide(L)'
;LMSRQMAAEWGPLGIRSNAICPGMIRTALSAKFYEEPGFEEKRAQVTASRRIGEPQDIADVALFLASPRSGYMNGAELAVDGGMSSMLMDMVPRPGYNKTA
;
A
#
# COMPACT_ATOMS: atom_id res chain seq x y z
N LEU A 1 -1.22 -12.25 -8.63
CA LEU A 1 -1.23 -13.26 -9.69
C LEU A 1 -2.62 -13.83 -9.90
N MET A 2 -3.26 -14.24 -8.82
CA MET A 2 -4.64 -14.75 -8.89
C MET A 2 -5.59 -13.71 -9.47
N SER A 3 -5.41 -12.45 -9.08
CA SER A 3 -6.24 -11.36 -9.56
C SER A 3 -6.12 -11.17 -11.08
N ARG A 4 -4.90 -11.30 -11.61
CA ARG A 4 -4.69 -11.21 -13.06
C ARG A 4 -5.36 -12.35 -13.81
N GLN A 5 -5.28 -13.55 -13.25
CA GLN A 5 -5.91 -14.72 -13.85
C GLN A 5 -7.43 -14.56 -13.87
N MET A 6 -8.00 -14.10 -12.76
CA MET A 6 -9.43 -13.84 -12.68
C MET A 6 -9.87 -12.74 -13.65
N ALA A 7 -9.04 -11.71 -13.80
CA ALA A 7 -9.31 -10.63 -14.74
C ALA A 7 -9.37 -11.15 -16.18
N ALA A 8 -8.44 -12.03 -16.55
CA ALA A 8 -8.39 -12.58 -17.89
C ALA A 8 -9.58 -13.49 -18.16
N GLU A 9 -9.97 -14.33 -17.20
CA GLU A 9 -11.05 -15.29 -17.39
C GLU A 9 -12.43 -14.64 -17.36
N TRP A 10 -12.65 -13.68 -16.46
CA TRP A 10 -13.96 -13.10 -16.22
C TRP A 10 -14.15 -11.72 -16.82
N GLY A 11 -13.07 -11.10 -17.32
CA GLY A 11 -13.17 -9.81 -17.98
C GLY A 11 -14.18 -9.78 -19.11
N PRO A 12 -14.19 -10.78 -20.00
CA PRO A 12 -15.19 -10.82 -21.09
C PRO A 12 -16.63 -10.89 -20.60
N LEU A 13 -16.85 -11.26 -19.34
CA LEU A 13 -18.18 -11.31 -18.73
C LEU A 13 -18.52 -9.99 -18.00
N GLY A 14 -17.68 -8.97 -18.13
CA GLY A 14 -17.93 -7.68 -17.48
C GLY A 14 -17.47 -7.60 -16.04
N ILE A 15 -16.62 -8.54 -15.60
CA ILE A 15 -16.10 -8.55 -14.23
C ILE A 15 -14.67 -8.01 -14.24
N ARG A 16 -14.40 -7.05 -13.33
CA ARG A 16 -13.05 -6.54 -13.13
C ARG A 16 -12.47 -7.13 -11.83
N SER A 17 -11.19 -7.44 -11.86
CA SER A 17 -10.49 -8.04 -10.72
C SER A 17 -9.17 -7.31 -10.53
N ASN A 18 -9.05 -6.61 -9.42
CA ASN A 18 -7.84 -5.87 -9.05
C ASN A 18 -7.44 -6.26 -7.64
N ALA A 19 -6.17 -6.06 -7.32
CA ALA A 19 -5.64 -6.39 -6.01
C ALA A 19 -5.12 -5.13 -5.32
N ILE A 20 -5.37 -5.04 -4.01
CA ILE A 20 -4.80 -4.00 -3.17
C ILE A 20 -3.74 -4.65 -2.30
N CYS A 21 -2.54 -4.08 -2.30
CA CYS A 21 -1.42 -4.57 -1.51
C CYS A 21 -1.10 -3.52 -0.43
N PRO A 22 -1.70 -3.63 0.76
CA PRO A 22 -1.48 -2.65 1.81
C PRO A 22 -0.10 -2.80 2.45
N GLY A 23 0.44 -1.70 2.96
CA GLY A 23 1.63 -1.71 3.77
C GLY A 23 1.29 -1.82 5.25
N MET A 24 1.96 -1.03 6.07
CA MET A 24 1.70 -1.00 7.51
C MET A 24 0.48 -0.13 7.80
N ILE A 25 -0.61 -0.77 8.20
CA ILE A 25 -1.87 -0.12 8.47
C ILE A 25 -2.20 -0.27 9.96
N ARG A 26 -2.62 0.82 10.58
CA ARG A 26 -3.05 0.79 11.97
C ARG A 26 -4.39 0.06 12.06
N THR A 27 -4.39 -1.05 12.79
CA THR A 27 -5.59 -1.87 13.00
C THR A 27 -5.82 -2.05 14.49
N ALA A 28 -6.99 -2.59 14.86
CA ALA A 28 -7.28 -2.91 16.25
C ALA A 28 -6.24 -3.88 16.82
N LEU A 29 -5.77 -4.84 16.01
CA LEU A 29 -4.77 -5.80 16.45
C LEU A 29 -3.39 -5.17 16.68
N SER A 30 -3.03 -4.19 15.87
CA SER A 30 -1.71 -3.57 15.94
C SER A 30 -1.67 -2.32 16.81
N ALA A 31 -2.82 -1.84 17.29
CA ALA A 31 -2.89 -0.58 18.03
C ALA A 31 -2.00 -0.55 19.26
N LYS A 32 -1.90 -1.68 19.97
CA LYS A 32 -1.07 -1.78 21.18
C LYS A 32 0.42 -1.59 20.87
N PHE A 33 0.87 -2.05 19.71
CA PHE A 33 2.26 -1.90 19.32
C PHE A 33 2.62 -0.43 19.12
N TYR A 34 1.67 0.36 18.63
CA TYR A 34 1.89 1.79 18.39
C TYR A 34 1.80 2.64 19.65
N GLU A 35 1.42 2.05 20.78
CA GLU A 35 1.48 2.71 22.08
C GLU A 35 2.90 2.73 22.64
N GLU A 36 3.78 1.83 22.18
CA GLU A 36 5.17 1.82 22.61
C GLU A 36 5.89 3.07 22.17
N PRO A 37 6.58 3.78 23.07
CA PRO A 37 7.32 5.00 22.71
C PRO A 37 8.34 4.72 21.61
N GLY A 38 8.28 5.51 20.56
CA GLY A 38 9.23 5.42 19.46
C GLY A 38 8.95 4.33 18.43
N PHE A 39 7.99 3.44 18.67
CA PHE A 39 7.70 2.35 17.75
C PHE A 39 7.07 2.85 16.46
N GLU A 40 6.08 3.71 16.57
CA GLU A 40 5.42 4.28 15.39
C GLU A 40 6.41 5.10 14.55
N GLU A 41 7.24 5.89 15.21
CA GLU A 41 8.23 6.72 14.52
C GLU A 41 9.23 5.87 13.74
N LYS A 42 9.66 4.76 14.33
CA LYS A 42 10.60 3.84 13.65
C LYS A 42 9.96 3.24 12.40
N ARG A 43 8.70 2.81 12.51
CA ARG A 43 7.99 2.26 11.35
C ARG A 43 7.72 3.31 10.30
N ALA A 44 7.38 4.53 10.72
CA ALA A 44 7.15 5.61 9.78
C ALA A 44 8.38 5.92 8.94
N GLN A 45 9.59 5.74 9.51
CA GLN A 45 10.83 6.01 8.79
C GLN A 45 11.06 5.08 7.60
N VAL A 46 10.45 3.90 7.55
CA VAL A 46 10.61 2.99 6.42
C VAL A 46 9.57 3.22 5.33
N THR A 47 8.77 4.25 5.44
CA THR A 47 7.84 4.65 4.38
C THR A 47 8.29 5.97 3.77
N ALA A 48 8.07 6.13 2.47
CA ALA A 48 8.36 7.39 1.81
C ALA A 48 7.44 8.50 2.32
N SER A 49 6.21 8.16 2.68
CA SER A 49 5.24 9.13 3.22
C SER A 49 5.48 9.46 4.69
N ARG A 50 6.40 8.76 5.34
CA ARG A 50 6.78 9.00 6.74
C ARG A 50 5.60 8.92 7.70
N ARG A 51 4.68 8.00 7.45
CA ARG A 51 3.58 7.74 8.36
C ARG A 51 3.07 6.31 8.20
N ILE A 52 2.37 5.83 9.23
CA ILE A 52 1.63 4.58 9.19
C ILE A 52 0.29 4.85 8.50
N GLY A 53 -0.17 3.90 7.70
CA GLY A 53 -1.47 4.04 7.05
C GLY A 53 -2.61 3.83 8.03
N GLU A 54 -3.76 4.43 7.71
CA GLU A 54 -4.99 4.24 8.45
C GLU A 54 -5.93 3.35 7.61
N PRO A 55 -6.89 2.66 8.25
CA PRO A 55 -7.87 1.87 7.48
C PRO A 55 -8.56 2.67 6.37
N GLN A 56 -8.77 3.97 6.58
CA GLN A 56 -9.40 4.82 5.58
C GLN A 56 -8.57 4.92 4.31
N ASP A 57 -7.24 4.86 4.42
CA ASP A 57 -6.37 4.89 3.25
C ASP A 57 -6.67 3.73 2.30
N ILE A 58 -6.95 2.55 2.86
CA ILE A 58 -7.29 1.37 2.07
C ILE A 58 -8.74 1.42 1.61
N ALA A 59 -9.64 1.88 2.48
CA ALA A 59 -11.06 1.98 2.14
C ALA A 59 -11.30 2.92 0.95
N ASP A 60 -10.56 4.03 0.89
CA ASP A 60 -10.70 4.98 -0.21
C ASP A 60 -10.27 4.36 -1.54
N VAL A 61 -9.20 3.56 -1.54
CA VAL A 61 -8.77 2.85 -2.74
C VAL A 61 -9.78 1.80 -3.15
N ALA A 62 -10.31 1.04 -2.18
CA ALA A 62 -11.32 0.02 -2.45
C ALA A 62 -12.58 0.65 -3.05
N LEU A 63 -13.00 1.80 -2.52
CA LEU A 63 -14.16 2.51 -3.03
C LEU A 63 -13.93 2.98 -4.47
N PHE A 64 -12.75 3.51 -4.77
CA PHE A 64 -12.41 3.91 -6.13
C PHE A 64 -12.45 2.72 -7.08
N LEU A 65 -11.87 1.58 -6.67
CA LEU A 65 -11.84 0.38 -7.51
C LEU A 65 -13.24 -0.20 -7.73
N ALA A 66 -14.14 -0.04 -6.77
CA ALA A 66 -15.51 -0.50 -6.89
C ALA A 66 -16.38 0.43 -7.74
N SER A 67 -15.89 1.63 -8.02
CA SER A 67 -16.66 2.65 -8.73
C SER A 67 -16.43 2.59 -10.24
N PRO A 68 -17.35 3.18 -11.04
CA PRO A 68 -17.13 3.29 -12.49
C PRO A 68 -15.91 4.12 -12.88
N ARG A 69 -15.37 4.90 -11.94
CA ARG A 69 -14.18 5.73 -12.19
C ARG A 69 -12.95 4.90 -12.53
N SER A 70 -12.88 3.66 -12.04
CA SER A 70 -11.80 2.75 -12.33
C SER A 70 -12.16 1.77 -13.45
N GLY A 71 -13.09 2.16 -14.34
CA GLY A 71 -13.67 1.26 -15.33
C GLY A 71 -12.71 0.59 -16.29
N TYR A 72 -11.54 1.20 -16.52
CA TYR A 72 -10.53 0.61 -17.42
C TYR A 72 -9.43 -0.13 -16.66
N MET A 73 -9.54 -0.25 -15.34
CA MET A 73 -8.58 -0.98 -14.52
C MET A 73 -9.04 -2.42 -14.34
N ASN A 74 -8.19 -3.34 -14.76
CA ASN A 74 -8.49 -4.77 -14.64
C ASN A 74 -7.17 -5.53 -14.56
N GLY A 75 -7.04 -6.41 -13.59
CA GLY A 75 -5.81 -7.15 -13.36
C GLY A 75 -4.68 -6.33 -12.74
N ALA A 76 -4.98 -5.15 -12.21
CA ALA A 76 -3.97 -4.31 -11.60
C ALA A 76 -3.66 -4.74 -10.17
N GLU A 77 -2.42 -4.49 -9.77
CA GLU A 77 -1.98 -4.68 -8.40
C GLU A 77 -1.53 -3.31 -7.88
N LEU A 78 -2.24 -2.78 -6.89
CA LEU A 78 -1.98 -1.44 -6.37
C LEU A 78 -1.32 -1.53 -5.00
N ALA A 79 -0.09 -1.04 -4.91
CA ALA A 79 0.59 -0.91 -3.63
C ALA A 79 0.07 0.35 -2.93
N VAL A 80 -0.49 0.17 -1.74
CA VAL A 80 -0.98 1.27 -0.91
C VAL A 80 -0.24 1.19 0.42
N ASP A 81 1.01 1.59 0.40
CA ASP A 81 1.97 1.32 1.46
C ASP A 81 2.83 2.54 1.84
N GLY A 82 2.41 3.72 1.43
CA GLY A 82 3.16 4.94 1.71
C GLY A 82 4.54 4.95 1.05
N GLY A 83 4.72 4.12 0.02
CA GLY A 83 5.99 4.04 -0.68
C GLY A 83 7.01 3.11 -0.03
N MET A 84 6.59 2.30 0.94
CA MET A 84 7.51 1.40 1.65
C MET A 84 8.26 0.47 0.69
N SER A 85 7.59 -0.08 -0.30
CA SER A 85 8.21 -0.99 -1.26
C SER A 85 9.27 -0.30 -2.14
N SER A 86 9.28 1.02 -2.16
CA SER A 86 10.24 1.80 -2.96
C SER A 86 11.41 2.33 -2.13
N MET A 87 11.49 1.96 -0.84
CA MET A 87 12.47 2.53 0.09
C MET A 87 13.83 1.81 0.08
N LEU A 88 14.01 0.79 -0.76
CA LEU A 88 15.26 0.06 -0.81
C LEU A 88 16.46 0.99 -1.04
N MET A 89 16.33 1.93 -1.96
CA MET A 89 17.42 2.86 -2.26
C MET A 89 17.72 3.81 -1.12
N ASP A 90 16.76 4.08 -0.26
CA ASP A 90 16.98 4.94 0.90
C ASP A 90 17.84 4.24 1.95
N MET A 91 17.88 2.92 1.93
CA MET A 91 18.69 2.12 2.85
C MET A 91 20.13 1.94 2.34
N VAL A 92 20.40 2.26 1.09
CA VAL A 92 21.74 2.22 0.53
C VAL A 92 22.43 3.55 0.84
N PRO A 93 23.56 3.54 1.56
CA PRO A 93 24.25 4.79 1.90
C PRO A 93 24.62 5.57 0.64
N ARG A 94 24.12 6.80 0.54
CA ARG A 94 24.37 7.69 -0.58
C ARG A 94 24.52 9.11 -0.04
N PRO A 95 25.76 9.55 0.25
CA PRO A 95 25.98 10.89 0.80
C PRO A 95 25.34 11.96 -0.08
N GLY A 96 24.58 12.86 0.54
CA GLY A 96 23.86 13.93 -0.16
C GLY A 96 22.49 13.54 -0.67
N TYR A 97 22.09 12.26 -0.56
CA TYR A 97 20.79 11.79 -1.06
C TYR A 97 19.87 11.27 0.02
N ASN A 98 20.41 10.72 1.11
CA ASN A 98 19.57 10.27 2.21
C ASN A 98 20.22 10.61 3.54
N LYS A 99 19.39 10.65 4.58
CA LYS A 99 19.83 11.08 5.90
C LYS A 99 20.65 10.04 6.65
N THR A 100 20.65 8.80 6.18
CA THR A 100 21.36 7.70 6.82
C THR A 100 22.76 7.50 6.27
N ALA A 101 23.12 8.24 5.25
CA ALA A 101 24.42 8.11 4.57
C ALA A 101 25.57 8.78 5.32
#